data_d460ad14d6ee65cba8da1fd49c22d07c
#
_entry.id   d460ad14d6ee65cba8da1fd49c22d07c
#
_cell.length_a   1.000
_cell.length_b   1.000
_cell.length_c   1.000
_cell.angle_alpha   90.00
_cell.angle_beta   90.00
_cell.angle_gamma   90.00
#
_symmetry.space_group_name_H-M   'P 1'
#
loop_
_entity.id
_entity.type
_entity.pdbx_description
1 polymer ?
#
loop_
_entity_poly.entity_id
_entity_poly.type
_entity_poly.pdbx_seq_one_letter_code
_entity_poly.pdbx_strand_id
1 'polypeptide(L)'
;MTSRASSTTAAPLPENMAKPRTVLVLGANGFLGRHIVSALMAQGHSVIAGVRKLPASSHPDITYIETDFTKGLAPQDWLPVLEGVDVVINAVGLLREHDGQTFDTLHEQAPAALFRACQQSQVGLVIQISALGADEAAASAYHLSKKAADDVLRTLDIPAFILQPSLVFGPDGSSARLFTMLASMPVLPLPGGGCQLLQPVHIHDLTALVQALTPLNPAGTITIAVAGPQALTLREYTDLLRRQMGLGPLRAFSLHRILAKLAAQAGQWMSSSLLTPETLAMLERSNTADIEDMRFFLGRDPTPVASFINPAEADGWRALALLGWLQPLLRFSIAVVWIVTGLVSLGLYPVEESYALLAEVGLEGTAASVALYGAALLDIGFGIATLWLRKRRLLWQMQIAVILGYTLILSWFIPAFWLHPFGPLLKNLPMVALIYLLMTLERQHGLSRR
;
A
#
# COMPACT_ATOMS: atom_id res chain seq x y z
N MET A 1 33.65 -23.86 -45.07
CA MET A 1 33.69 -22.48 -44.60
C MET A 1 33.02 -22.48 -43.22
N THR A 2 33.80 -22.53 -42.19
CA THR A 2 33.40 -22.66 -40.79
C THR A 2 33.34 -21.27 -40.16
N SER A 3 32.12 -20.84 -39.81
CA SER A 3 31.89 -19.59 -39.06
C SER A 3 32.18 -19.85 -37.58
N ARG A 4 33.21 -19.22 -37.07
CA ARG A 4 33.51 -19.17 -35.63
C ARG A 4 32.49 -18.25 -34.91
N ALA A 5 31.67 -18.83 -34.05
CA ALA A 5 30.95 -18.11 -33.05
C ALA A 5 31.92 -17.61 -31.98
N SER A 6 32.09 -16.31 -31.87
CA SER A 6 32.87 -15.67 -30.76
C SER A 6 32.02 -15.69 -29.49
N SER A 7 32.32 -16.61 -28.59
CA SER A 7 31.83 -16.61 -27.21
C SER A 7 32.52 -15.47 -26.48
N THR A 8 31.83 -14.36 -26.29
CA THR A 8 32.24 -13.30 -25.36
C THR A 8 31.98 -13.78 -23.94
N THR A 9 32.98 -14.33 -23.31
CA THR A 9 32.97 -14.70 -21.90
C THR A 9 32.95 -13.39 -21.10
N ALA A 10 31.82 -13.06 -20.50
CA ALA A 10 31.70 -11.94 -19.57
C ALA A 10 32.65 -12.20 -18.38
N ALA A 11 33.59 -11.32 -18.17
CA ALA A 11 34.49 -11.36 -17.02
C ALA A 11 33.63 -11.15 -15.74
N PRO A 12 33.86 -11.94 -14.67
CA PRO A 12 33.19 -11.69 -13.39
C PRO A 12 33.62 -10.32 -12.90
N LEU A 13 32.62 -9.54 -12.42
CA LEU A 13 32.84 -8.24 -11.77
C LEU A 13 33.86 -8.47 -10.62
N PRO A 14 34.88 -7.63 -10.47
CA PRO A 14 35.86 -7.82 -9.42
C PRO A 14 35.20 -7.70 -8.05
N GLU A 15 35.45 -8.67 -7.16
CA GLU A 15 35.23 -8.58 -5.71
C GLU A 15 36.15 -7.48 -5.09
N ASN A 16 36.00 -6.28 -5.59
CA ASN A 16 36.70 -5.14 -5.00
C ASN A 16 35.68 -4.56 -3.99
N MET A 17 35.90 -4.73 -2.70
CA MET A 17 35.19 -4.01 -1.64
C MET A 17 35.33 -2.51 -1.98
N ALA A 18 34.28 -1.98 -2.60
CA ALA A 18 34.23 -0.58 -2.97
C ALA A 18 34.42 0.26 -1.70
N LYS A 19 35.25 1.33 -1.79
CA LYS A 19 35.43 2.24 -0.65
C LYS A 19 34.06 2.67 -0.11
N PRO A 20 33.88 2.69 1.22
CA PRO A 20 32.66 3.23 1.80
C PRO A 20 32.37 4.62 1.23
N ARG A 21 31.13 4.84 0.79
CA ARG A 21 30.64 6.12 0.28
C ARG A 21 29.65 6.71 1.26
N THR A 22 29.56 8.03 1.30
CA THR A 22 28.50 8.75 1.97
C THR A 22 27.30 8.86 1.04
N VAL A 23 26.20 8.17 1.37
CA VAL A 23 25.02 8.05 0.52
C VAL A 23 23.83 8.75 1.17
N LEU A 24 23.30 9.79 0.50
CA LEU A 24 22.05 10.45 0.89
C LEU A 24 20.88 9.71 0.23
N VAL A 25 20.00 9.12 1.04
CA VAL A 25 18.77 8.47 0.58
C VAL A 25 17.58 9.34 0.93
N LEU A 26 16.96 9.97 -0.07
CA LEU A 26 15.76 10.77 0.07
C LEU A 26 14.51 9.90 0.00
N GLY A 27 13.52 10.18 0.88
CA GLY A 27 12.37 9.28 1.04
C GLY A 27 12.70 8.00 1.83
N ALA A 28 13.70 8.06 2.71
CA ALA A 28 14.23 6.92 3.48
C ALA A 28 13.18 6.17 4.32
N ASN A 29 12.13 6.84 4.79
CA ASN A 29 11.01 6.21 5.53
C ASN A 29 9.96 5.57 4.60
N GLY A 30 10.07 5.74 3.28
CA GLY A 30 9.18 5.13 2.29
C GLY A 30 9.44 3.63 2.11
N PHE A 31 8.55 2.96 1.37
CA PHE A 31 8.69 1.51 1.11
C PHE A 31 10.03 1.18 0.46
N LEU A 32 10.41 1.85 -0.64
CA LEU A 32 11.69 1.59 -1.31
C LEU A 32 12.85 2.11 -0.49
N GLY A 33 12.74 3.35 0.03
CA GLY A 33 13.83 4.03 0.73
C GLY A 33 14.38 3.25 1.92
N ARG A 34 13.52 2.70 2.79
CA ARG A 34 13.98 1.93 3.95
C ARG A 34 14.72 0.63 3.59
N HIS A 35 14.28 -0.06 2.52
CA HIS A 35 14.98 -1.25 2.03
C HIS A 35 16.33 -0.88 1.40
N ILE A 36 16.39 0.24 0.68
CA ILE A 36 17.65 0.78 0.13
C ILE A 36 18.61 1.16 1.26
N VAL A 37 18.14 1.90 2.27
CA VAL A 37 18.95 2.25 3.47
C VAL A 37 19.52 1.00 4.12
N SER A 38 18.68 0.01 4.42
CA SER A 38 19.12 -1.25 5.04
C SER A 38 20.17 -1.99 4.19
N ALA A 39 19.97 -2.04 2.88
CA ALA A 39 20.86 -2.70 1.95
C ALA A 39 22.24 -2.00 1.87
N LEU A 40 22.26 -0.67 1.81
CA LEU A 40 23.52 0.12 1.75
C LEU A 40 24.29 0.05 3.06
N MET A 41 23.63 0.08 4.20
CA MET A 41 24.27 -0.13 5.52
C MET A 41 24.92 -1.50 5.61
N ALA A 42 24.25 -2.55 5.12
CA ALA A 42 24.81 -3.91 5.10
C ALA A 42 26.07 -4.02 4.24
N GLN A 43 26.30 -3.12 3.27
CA GLN A 43 27.53 -3.01 2.50
C GLN A 43 28.60 -2.11 3.16
N GLY A 44 28.31 -1.51 4.32
CA GLY A 44 29.25 -0.65 5.04
C GLY A 44 29.33 0.79 4.52
N HIS A 45 28.32 1.26 3.75
CA HIS A 45 28.24 2.66 3.37
C HIS A 45 27.76 3.53 4.56
N SER A 46 28.23 4.79 4.60
CA SER A 46 27.67 5.80 5.52
C SER A 46 26.36 6.32 4.96
N VAL A 47 25.24 6.12 5.66
CA VAL A 47 23.92 6.47 5.15
C VAL A 47 23.37 7.70 5.86
N ILE A 48 23.00 8.71 5.07
CA ILE A 48 22.23 9.87 5.48
C ILE A 48 20.78 9.65 5.00
N ALA A 49 19.86 9.51 5.94
CA ALA A 49 18.45 9.27 5.68
C ALA A 49 17.66 10.59 5.62
N GLY A 50 17.32 11.02 4.42
CA GLY A 50 16.45 12.18 4.20
C GLY A 50 14.99 11.81 4.43
N VAL A 51 14.37 12.41 5.44
CA VAL A 51 13.00 12.11 5.88
C VAL A 51 12.21 13.39 6.05
N ARG A 52 10.89 13.35 5.82
CA ARG A 52 10.02 14.53 5.98
C ARG A 52 9.83 14.95 7.44
N LYS A 53 9.90 14.00 8.39
CA LYS A 53 9.85 14.19 9.84
C LYS A 53 10.81 13.23 10.48
N LEU A 54 11.61 13.73 11.40
CA LEU A 54 12.54 12.92 12.15
C LEU A 54 11.80 11.81 12.92
N PRO A 55 12.31 10.57 12.91
CA PRO A 55 11.70 9.49 13.67
C PRO A 55 11.86 9.73 15.18
N ALA A 56 10.89 9.26 15.96
CA ALA A 56 10.93 9.35 17.42
C ALA A 56 12.07 8.51 18.04
N SER A 57 12.51 7.47 17.35
CA SER A 57 13.69 6.65 17.68
C SER A 57 14.57 6.54 16.44
N SER A 58 15.86 6.90 16.58
CA SER A 58 16.85 6.81 15.51
C SER A 58 17.69 5.55 15.65
N HIS A 59 18.07 4.96 14.51
CA HIS A 59 19.09 3.91 14.49
C HIS A 59 20.45 4.57 14.73
N PRO A 60 21.33 4.02 15.60
CA PRO A 60 22.60 4.68 15.96
C PRO A 60 23.53 4.92 14.76
N ASP A 61 23.53 4.04 13.77
CA ASP A 61 24.41 4.08 12.61
C ASP A 61 23.81 4.83 11.41
N ILE A 62 22.67 5.51 11.57
CA ILE A 62 22.00 6.29 10.51
C ILE A 62 21.95 7.77 10.93
N THR A 63 22.47 8.64 10.09
CA THR A 63 22.27 10.09 10.24
C THR A 63 20.92 10.47 9.61
N TYR A 64 19.99 10.98 10.42
CA TYR A 64 18.68 11.44 9.91
C TYR A 64 18.71 12.95 9.71
N ILE A 65 18.24 13.39 8.55
CA ILE A 65 18.04 14.80 8.23
C ILE A 65 16.62 15.06 7.78
N GLU A 66 16.07 16.22 8.14
CA GLU A 66 14.74 16.60 7.66
C GLU A 66 14.84 17.18 6.25
N THR A 67 14.10 16.59 5.30
CA THR A 67 14.01 17.01 3.91
C THR A 67 12.56 17.05 3.46
N ASP A 68 12.09 18.24 3.09
CA ASP A 68 10.71 18.45 2.67
C ASP A 68 10.65 18.89 1.20
N PHE A 69 10.28 17.96 0.33
CA PHE A 69 10.16 18.21 -1.11
C PHE A 69 9.11 19.28 -1.47
N THR A 70 8.19 19.60 -0.56
CA THR A 70 7.25 20.71 -0.80
C THR A 70 7.88 22.09 -0.62
N LYS A 71 9.07 22.15 -0.02
CA LYS A 71 9.82 23.37 0.27
C LYS A 71 11.11 23.47 -0.54
N GLY A 72 11.73 22.35 -0.90
CA GLY A 72 13.00 22.28 -1.64
C GLY A 72 12.79 22.47 -3.14
N LEU A 73 12.34 23.66 -3.57
CA LEU A 73 12.02 23.96 -4.97
C LEU A 73 13.13 24.73 -5.71
N ALA A 74 14.15 25.19 -4.99
CA ALA A 74 15.31 25.84 -5.57
C ALA A 74 16.60 25.04 -5.27
N PRO A 75 17.61 25.06 -6.17
CA PRO A 75 18.88 24.35 -5.91
C PRO A 75 19.52 24.72 -4.58
N GLN A 76 19.42 25.99 -4.17
CA GLN A 76 20.00 26.52 -2.94
C GLN A 76 19.44 25.84 -1.68
N ASP A 77 18.20 25.34 -1.74
CA ASP A 77 17.56 24.65 -0.62
C ASP A 77 18.25 23.29 -0.32
N TRP A 78 18.91 22.72 -1.33
CA TRP A 78 19.57 21.41 -1.27
C TRP A 78 21.06 21.47 -0.98
N LEU A 79 21.76 22.58 -1.27
CA LEU A 79 23.21 22.67 -1.10
C LEU A 79 23.70 22.30 0.31
N PRO A 80 23.03 22.72 1.41
CA PRO A 80 23.50 22.39 2.76
C PRO A 80 23.42 20.89 3.09
N VAL A 81 22.50 20.15 2.48
CA VAL A 81 22.33 18.70 2.73
C VAL A 81 23.20 17.84 1.83
N LEU A 82 23.86 18.43 0.84
CA LEU A 82 24.75 17.76 -0.11
C LEU A 82 26.24 17.85 0.31
N GLU A 83 26.55 18.56 1.37
CA GLU A 83 27.93 18.71 1.83
C GLU A 83 28.50 17.35 2.27
N GLY A 84 29.61 16.92 1.66
CA GLY A 84 30.25 15.63 1.93
C GLY A 84 29.48 14.39 1.44
N VAL A 85 28.49 14.55 0.56
CA VAL A 85 27.72 13.46 -0.03
C VAL A 85 28.35 13.01 -1.34
N ASP A 86 28.67 11.72 -1.43
CA ASP A 86 29.22 11.10 -2.66
C ASP A 86 28.11 10.66 -3.63
N VAL A 87 27.00 10.16 -3.09
CA VAL A 87 25.90 9.58 -3.87
C VAL A 87 24.56 10.07 -3.34
N VAL A 88 23.69 10.49 -4.24
CA VAL A 88 22.29 10.84 -3.92
C VAL A 88 21.35 9.83 -4.54
N ILE A 89 20.48 9.24 -3.73
CA ILE A 89 19.41 8.34 -4.16
C ILE A 89 18.06 8.99 -3.89
N ASN A 90 17.34 9.35 -4.95
CA ASN A 90 15.99 9.88 -4.81
C ASN A 90 14.94 8.77 -4.93
N ALA A 91 14.42 8.32 -3.78
CA ALA A 91 13.32 7.36 -3.68
C ALA A 91 11.99 8.02 -3.26
N VAL A 92 11.88 9.35 -3.38
CA VAL A 92 10.65 10.07 -3.10
C VAL A 92 9.64 9.85 -4.23
N GLY A 93 8.40 9.57 -3.84
CA GLY A 93 7.30 9.44 -4.78
C GLY A 93 5.98 9.19 -4.07
N LEU A 94 4.90 9.53 -4.74
CA LEU A 94 3.54 9.24 -4.32
C LEU A 94 2.76 8.67 -5.50
N LEU A 95 1.80 7.80 -5.21
CA LEU A 95 0.91 7.20 -6.22
C LEU A 95 -0.40 7.98 -6.38
N ARG A 96 -0.69 8.89 -5.47
CA ARG A 96 -1.90 9.71 -5.44
C ARG A 96 -1.62 11.03 -4.71
N GLU A 97 -2.09 12.12 -5.28
CA GLU A 97 -2.00 13.43 -4.66
C GLU A 97 -2.89 13.54 -3.41
N HIS A 98 -2.40 14.23 -2.39
CA HIS A 98 -3.11 14.44 -1.12
C HIS A 98 -2.45 15.54 -0.28
N ASP A 99 -3.23 16.22 0.53
CA ASP A 99 -2.77 17.16 1.57
C ASP A 99 -1.70 18.16 1.08
N GLY A 100 -1.88 18.75 -0.10
CA GLY A 100 -0.96 19.73 -0.69
C GLY A 100 0.31 19.11 -1.32
N GLN A 101 0.39 17.78 -1.39
CA GLN A 101 1.44 17.07 -2.11
C GLN A 101 0.94 16.73 -3.51
N THR A 102 1.50 17.37 -4.51
CA THR A 102 1.15 17.20 -5.92
C THR A 102 2.23 16.42 -6.66
N PHE A 103 1.88 15.79 -7.77
CA PHE A 103 2.85 15.17 -8.67
C PHE A 103 3.86 16.18 -9.19
N ASP A 104 3.39 17.36 -9.61
CA ASP A 104 4.23 18.43 -10.09
C ASP A 104 5.33 18.81 -9.08
N THR A 105 4.95 19.06 -7.83
CA THR A 105 5.92 19.46 -6.80
C THR A 105 6.89 18.34 -6.44
N LEU A 106 6.38 17.11 -6.16
CA LEU A 106 7.21 16.04 -5.61
C LEU A 106 7.94 15.20 -6.65
N HIS A 107 7.41 15.12 -7.88
CA HIS A 107 8.03 14.31 -8.92
C HIS A 107 8.81 15.14 -9.95
N GLU A 108 8.54 16.44 -10.10
CA GLU A 108 9.16 17.28 -11.11
C GLU A 108 9.98 18.41 -10.50
N GLN A 109 9.34 19.41 -9.84
CA GLN A 109 10.02 20.64 -9.41
C GLN A 109 11.12 20.37 -8.39
N ALA A 110 10.82 19.67 -7.29
CA ALA A 110 11.80 19.40 -6.25
C ALA A 110 12.94 18.47 -6.71
N PRO A 111 12.69 17.35 -7.44
CA PRO A 111 13.76 16.57 -8.05
C PRO A 111 14.62 17.37 -9.03
N ALA A 112 14.03 18.22 -9.88
CA ALA A 112 14.79 19.06 -10.80
C ALA A 112 15.71 20.04 -10.06
N ALA A 113 15.23 20.64 -8.96
CA ALA A 113 16.06 21.51 -8.09
C ALA A 113 17.18 20.71 -7.44
N LEU A 114 16.89 19.53 -6.88
CA LEU A 114 17.87 18.60 -6.30
C LEU A 114 18.97 18.23 -7.29
N PHE A 115 18.62 17.81 -8.50
CA PHE A 115 19.62 17.38 -9.51
C PHE A 115 20.53 18.52 -9.93
N ARG A 116 20.01 19.73 -10.09
CA ARG A 116 20.82 20.94 -10.36
C ARG A 116 21.75 21.24 -9.18
N ALA A 117 21.28 21.08 -7.94
CA ALA A 117 22.13 21.23 -6.76
C ALA A 117 23.23 20.15 -6.71
N CYS A 118 22.92 18.90 -7.04
CA CYS A 118 23.91 17.82 -7.14
C CYS A 118 25.00 18.15 -8.15
N GLN A 119 24.65 18.72 -9.32
CA GLN A 119 25.63 19.17 -10.30
C GLN A 119 26.51 20.32 -9.74
N GLN A 120 25.91 21.30 -9.07
CA GLN A 120 26.62 22.44 -8.46
C GLN A 120 27.59 21.98 -7.35
N SER A 121 27.18 21.01 -6.54
CA SER A 121 27.98 20.43 -5.45
C SER A 121 28.93 19.33 -5.92
N GLN A 122 28.98 19.04 -7.22
CA GLN A 122 29.84 17.98 -7.81
C GLN A 122 29.61 16.61 -7.14
N VAL A 123 28.37 16.25 -6.83
CA VAL A 123 27.99 14.91 -6.35
C VAL A 123 28.44 13.86 -7.37
N GLY A 124 29.11 12.80 -6.90
CA GLY A 124 29.72 11.79 -7.77
C GLY A 124 28.73 10.92 -8.53
N LEU A 125 27.52 10.69 -7.99
CA LEU A 125 26.51 9.85 -8.61
C LEU A 125 25.10 10.24 -8.13
N VAL A 126 24.14 10.26 -9.06
CA VAL A 126 22.70 10.34 -8.76
C VAL A 126 22.00 9.06 -9.18
N ILE A 127 21.21 8.45 -8.30
CA ILE A 127 20.29 7.35 -8.63
C ILE A 127 18.85 7.84 -8.44
N GLN A 128 18.14 7.98 -9.54
CA GLN A 128 16.74 8.39 -9.55
C GLN A 128 15.83 7.16 -9.62
N ILE A 129 14.93 6.99 -8.66
CA ILE A 129 13.86 5.98 -8.75
C ILE A 129 12.66 6.60 -9.48
N SER A 130 12.55 6.26 -10.75
CA SER A 130 11.46 6.65 -11.63
C SER A 130 10.34 5.60 -11.64
N ALA A 131 9.73 5.34 -12.77
CA ALA A 131 8.71 4.30 -12.96
C ALA A 131 8.74 3.77 -14.40
N LEU A 132 8.51 2.48 -14.57
CA LEU A 132 8.32 1.90 -15.90
C LEU A 132 7.06 2.50 -16.55
N GLY A 133 7.24 3.04 -17.76
CA GLY A 133 6.19 3.79 -18.43
C GLY A 133 6.31 5.32 -18.30
N ALA A 134 7.34 5.83 -17.63
CA ALA A 134 7.75 7.23 -17.68
C ALA A 134 8.52 7.49 -18.98
N ASP A 135 7.84 7.42 -20.10
CA ASP A 135 8.37 7.50 -21.48
C ASP A 135 7.52 8.42 -22.37
N GLU A 136 7.85 8.51 -23.66
CA GLU A 136 7.16 9.36 -24.63
C GLU A 136 5.67 8.99 -24.85
N ALA A 137 5.29 7.75 -24.53
CA ALA A 137 3.91 7.26 -24.61
C ALA A 137 3.17 7.38 -23.26
N ALA A 138 3.74 8.06 -22.26
CA ALA A 138 3.11 8.29 -20.97
C ALA A 138 1.80 9.07 -21.13
N ALA A 139 0.72 8.58 -20.49
CA ALA A 139 -0.60 9.20 -20.55
C ALA A 139 -1.16 9.57 -19.17
N SER A 140 -0.63 8.98 -18.09
CA SER A 140 -1.07 9.32 -16.73
C SER A 140 -0.25 10.47 -16.16
N ALA A 141 -0.87 11.32 -15.34
CA ALA A 141 -0.19 12.43 -14.66
C ALA A 141 1.02 11.93 -13.84
N TYR A 142 0.90 10.75 -13.22
CA TYR A 142 1.98 10.09 -12.50
C TYR A 142 3.21 9.83 -13.39
N HIS A 143 3.03 9.17 -14.56
CA HIS A 143 4.15 8.84 -15.43
C HIS A 143 4.75 10.08 -16.10
N LEU A 144 3.90 11.04 -16.49
CA LEU A 144 4.36 12.30 -17.07
C LEU A 144 5.23 13.10 -16.10
N SER A 145 4.82 13.20 -14.84
CA SER A 145 5.61 13.91 -13.82
C SER A 145 6.95 13.22 -13.51
N LYS A 146 6.99 11.88 -13.50
CA LYS A 146 8.24 11.12 -13.37
C LYS A 146 9.16 11.35 -14.57
N LYS A 147 8.60 11.29 -15.78
CA LYS A 147 9.34 11.57 -17.01
C LYS A 147 9.96 12.96 -17.01
N ALA A 148 9.22 13.97 -16.58
CA ALA A 148 9.71 15.36 -16.54
C ALA A 148 10.99 15.49 -15.70
N ALA A 149 11.05 14.87 -14.52
CA ALA A 149 12.27 14.82 -13.70
C ALA A 149 13.41 14.05 -14.39
N ASP A 150 13.09 12.89 -14.98
CA ASP A 150 14.06 12.08 -15.71
C ASP A 150 14.68 12.86 -16.87
N ASP A 151 13.89 13.64 -17.60
CA ASP A 151 14.35 14.48 -18.70
C ASP A 151 15.28 15.60 -18.21
N VAL A 152 14.96 16.24 -17.08
CA VAL A 152 15.89 17.22 -16.50
C VAL A 152 17.22 16.56 -16.15
N LEU A 153 17.20 15.38 -15.50
CA LEU A 153 18.44 14.68 -15.12
C LEU A 153 19.32 14.33 -16.33
N ARG A 154 18.68 13.93 -17.46
CA ARG A 154 19.40 13.64 -18.73
C ARG A 154 20.09 14.86 -19.36
N THR A 155 19.63 16.09 -19.06
CA THR A 155 20.26 17.33 -19.58
C THR A 155 21.45 17.80 -18.76
N LEU A 156 21.67 17.24 -17.58
CA LEU A 156 22.74 17.65 -16.67
C LEU A 156 24.02 16.84 -16.90
N ASP A 157 25.15 17.50 -16.75
CA ASP A 157 26.47 16.86 -16.83
C ASP A 157 26.82 16.28 -15.44
N ILE A 158 26.17 15.18 -15.08
CA ILE A 158 26.37 14.45 -13.84
C ILE A 158 26.22 12.95 -14.08
N PRO A 159 27.08 12.09 -13.52
CA PRO A 159 26.89 10.65 -13.57
C PRO A 159 25.56 10.25 -12.94
N ALA A 160 24.69 9.55 -13.67
CA ALA A 160 23.39 9.20 -13.13
C ALA A 160 22.85 7.85 -13.65
N PHE A 161 22.06 7.19 -12.79
CA PHE A 161 21.20 6.08 -13.17
C PHE A 161 19.74 6.47 -12.94
N ILE A 162 18.91 6.25 -13.94
CA ILE A 162 17.45 6.34 -13.84
C ILE A 162 16.91 4.91 -13.80
N LEU A 163 16.43 4.49 -12.64
CA LEU A 163 15.81 3.19 -12.47
C LEU A 163 14.32 3.31 -12.71
N GLN A 164 13.79 2.54 -13.65
CA GLN A 164 12.37 2.51 -13.98
C GLN A 164 11.75 1.19 -13.48
N PRO A 165 11.38 1.09 -12.20
CA PRO A 165 10.78 -0.12 -11.69
C PRO A 165 9.37 -0.32 -12.25
N SER A 166 9.07 -1.57 -12.57
CA SER A 166 7.73 -2.09 -12.77
C SER A 166 7.00 -2.19 -11.41
N LEU A 167 6.04 -3.10 -11.30
CA LEU A 167 5.34 -3.37 -10.06
C LEU A 167 6.29 -4.00 -9.01
N VAL A 168 6.72 -3.24 -8.01
CA VAL A 168 7.62 -3.75 -6.96
C VAL A 168 6.84 -4.52 -5.91
N PHE A 169 7.22 -5.79 -5.70
CA PHE A 169 6.70 -6.65 -4.66
C PHE A 169 7.65 -6.71 -3.46
N GLY A 170 7.11 -6.62 -2.27
CA GLY A 170 7.86 -6.78 -1.02
C GLY A 170 7.01 -6.52 0.21
N PRO A 171 7.50 -6.90 1.41
CA PRO A 171 6.83 -6.63 2.68
C PRO A 171 6.50 -5.14 2.81
N ASP A 172 5.30 -4.83 3.28
CA ASP A 172 4.79 -3.45 3.44
C ASP A 172 4.60 -2.62 2.15
N GLY A 173 4.85 -3.19 0.97
CA GLY A 173 4.52 -2.58 -0.29
C GLY A 173 3.00 -2.47 -0.48
N SER A 174 2.50 -1.30 -0.88
CA SER A 174 1.06 -1.10 -1.12
C SER A 174 0.54 -1.99 -2.25
N SER A 175 1.31 -2.15 -3.31
CA SER A 175 1.01 -3.04 -4.43
C SER A 175 1.00 -4.51 -4.01
N ALA A 176 1.99 -4.96 -3.22
CA ALA A 176 2.03 -6.33 -2.71
C ALA A 176 0.80 -6.63 -1.83
N ARG A 177 0.42 -5.69 -0.94
CA ARG A 177 -0.80 -5.83 -0.12
C ARG A 177 -2.07 -5.90 -0.96
N LEU A 178 -2.18 -5.07 -2.00
CA LEU A 178 -3.33 -5.09 -2.90
C LEU A 178 -3.44 -6.44 -3.62
N PHE A 179 -2.36 -6.89 -4.28
CA PHE A 179 -2.42 -8.10 -5.11
C PHE A 179 -2.53 -9.37 -4.27
N THR A 180 -1.93 -9.44 -3.09
CA THR A 180 -2.13 -10.56 -2.15
C THR A 180 -3.55 -10.58 -1.59
N MET A 181 -4.12 -9.41 -1.25
CA MET A 181 -5.52 -9.28 -0.85
C MET A 181 -6.46 -9.77 -1.96
N LEU A 182 -6.29 -9.30 -3.20
CA LEU A 182 -7.07 -9.76 -4.35
C LEU A 182 -6.92 -11.26 -4.58
N ALA A 183 -5.69 -11.76 -4.52
CA ALA A 183 -5.39 -13.19 -4.64
C ALA A 183 -6.04 -14.05 -3.55
N SER A 184 -6.33 -13.50 -2.38
CA SER A 184 -6.97 -14.21 -1.26
C SER A 184 -8.50 -14.27 -1.35
N MET A 185 -9.13 -13.48 -2.22
CA MET A 185 -10.58 -13.49 -2.38
C MET A 185 -11.11 -14.85 -2.83
N PRO A 186 -12.29 -15.29 -2.36
CA PRO A 186 -12.89 -16.58 -2.78
C PRO A 186 -13.15 -16.63 -4.28
N VAL A 187 -13.60 -15.53 -4.86
CA VAL A 187 -13.82 -15.34 -6.29
C VAL A 187 -13.37 -13.93 -6.67
N LEU A 188 -12.55 -13.80 -7.69
CA LEU A 188 -11.95 -12.53 -8.12
C LEU A 188 -12.57 -12.04 -9.43
N PRO A 189 -13.23 -10.87 -9.45
CA PRO A 189 -13.60 -10.19 -10.67
C PRO A 189 -12.35 -9.56 -11.32
N LEU A 190 -11.98 -10.00 -12.52
CA LEU A 190 -10.84 -9.49 -13.25
C LEU A 190 -11.29 -8.62 -14.44
N PRO A 191 -10.86 -7.36 -14.53
CA PRO A 191 -11.14 -6.50 -15.69
C PRO A 191 -10.65 -7.18 -16.98
N GLY A 192 -11.54 -7.32 -17.97
CA GLY A 192 -11.20 -7.97 -19.24
C GLY A 192 -10.62 -9.39 -19.13
N GLY A 193 -11.01 -10.13 -18.08
CA GLY A 193 -10.51 -11.49 -17.83
C GLY A 193 -9.10 -11.58 -17.25
N GLY A 194 -8.45 -10.44 -16.97
CA GLY A 194 -7.11 -10.39 -16.39
C GLY A 194 -5.98 -10.62 -17.39
N CYS A 195 -6.17 -10.26 -18.66
CA CYS A 195 -5.17 -10.45 -19.73
C CYS A 195 -4.07 -9.37 -19.77
N GLN A 196 -4.15 -8.35 -18.90
CA GLN A 196 -3.15 -7.28 -18.82
C GLN A 196 -1.80 -7.86 -18.43
N LEU A 197 -0.75 -7.46 -19.14
CA LEU A 197 0.61 -7.95 -18.88
C LEU A 197 1.30 -7.10 -17.80
N LEU A 198 1.88 -7.79 -16.84
CA LEU A 198 2.67 -7.26 -15.74
C LEU A 198 4.00 -8.00 -15.67
N GLN A 199 5.04 -7.33 -15.24
CA GLN A 199 6.37 -7.95 -15.05
C GLN A 199 6.92 -7.58 -13.66
N PRO A 200 6.29 -8.10 -12.57
CA PRO A 200 6.61 -7.70 -11.22
C PRO A 200 8.05 -8.01 -10.85
N VAL A 201 8.69 -7.11 -10.09
CA VAL A 201 10.05 -7.27 -9.58
C VAL A 201 10.04 -7.37 -8.06
N HIS A 202 10.91 -8.20 -7.49
CA HIS A 202 11.05 -8.30 -6.04
C HIS A 202 11.90 -7.15 -5.50
N ILE A 203 11.55 -6.63 -4.32
CA ILE A 203 12.27 -5.52 -3.68
C ILE A 203 13.77 -5.82 -3.46
N HIS A 204 14.12 -7.08 -3.19
CA HIS A 204 15.51 -7.50 -3.04
C HIS A 204 16.32 -7.33 -4.33
N ASP A 205 15.73 -7.55 -5.51
CA ASP A 205 16.41 -7.35 -6.77
C ASP A 205 16.63 -5.86 -7.07
N LEU A 206 15.65 -5.01 -6.75
CA LEU A 206 15.80 -3.57 -6.87
C LEU A 206 16.90 -3.06 -5.92
N THR A 207 16.92 -3.50 -4.67
CA THR A 207 17.96 -3.08 -3.71
C THR A 207 19.33 -3.63 -4.08
N ALA A 208 19.42 -4.87 -4.55
CA ALA A 208 20.67 -5.45 -5.03
C ALA A 208 21.20 -4.69 -6.27
N LEU A 209 20.32 -4.26 -7.17
CA LEU A 209 20.70 -3.41 -8.29
C LEU A 209 21.25 -2.06 -7.81
N VAL A 210 20.58 -1.38 -6.88
CA VAL A 210 21.05 -0.13 -6.29
C VAL A 210 22.45 -0.32 -5.65
N GLN A 211 22.64 -1.42 -4.93
CA GLN A 211 23.93 -1.79 -4.35
C GLN A 211 25.03 -1.97 -5.41
N ALA A 212 24.72 -2.64 -6.51
CA ALA A 212 25.65 -2.86 -7.61
C ALA A 212 26.01 -1.56 -8.34
N LEU A 213 25.09 -0.62 -8.45
CA LEU A 213 25.28 0.65 -9.13
C LEU A 213 25.98 1.73 -8.27
N THR A 214 25.81 1.68 -6.95
CA THR A 214 26.36 2.68 -6.01
C THR A 214 27.86 2.91 -6.16
N PRO A 215 28.75 1.92 -6.40
CA PRO A 215 30.17 2.15 -6.60
C PRO A 215 30.56 2.65 -7.99
N LEU A 216 29.64 2.65 -8.95
CA LEU A 216 29.94 2.97 -10.35
C LEU A 216 29.94 4.49 -10.59
N ASN A 217 30.52 4.87 -11.73
CA ASN A 217 30.55 6.25 -12.21
C ASN A 217 30.34 6.24 -13.73
N PRO A 218 29.09 6.22 -14.22
CA PRO A 218 28.80 6.17 -15.64
C PRO A 218 29.18 7.48 -16.34
N ALA A 219 29.52 7.40 -17.63
CA ALA A 219 29.69 8.58 -18.46
C ALA A 219 28.31 9.14 -18.88
N GLY A 220 27.72 9.99 -18.05
CA GLY A 220 26.38 10.56 -18.26
C GLY A 220 25.27 9.74 -17.61
N THR A 221 24.05 9.84 -18.14
CA THR A 221 22.84 9.23 -17.59
C THR A 221 22.48 7.93 -18.29
N ILE A 222 22.38 6.84 -17.53
CA ILE A 222 21.92 5.54 -18.02
C ILE A 222 20.53 5.24 -17.44
N THR A 223 19.57 4.86 -18.29
CA THR A 223 18.22 4.44 -17.87
C THR A 223 18.12 2.93 -17.89
N ILE A 224 17.69 2.34 -16.77
CA ILE A 224 17.56 0.88 -16.58
C ILE A 224 16.12 0.54 -16.25
N ALA A 225 15.49 -0.31 -17.05
CA ALA A 225 14.22 -0.91 -16.72
C ALA A 225 14.42 -1.97 -15.62
N VAL A 226 13.62 -1.88 -14.53
CA VAL A 226 13.75 -2.77 -13.36
C VAL A 226 12.48 -3.61 -13.27
N ALA A 227 12.53 -4.80 -13.85
CA ALA A 227 11.39 -5.71 -13.94
C ALA A 227 11.78 -7.15 -13.65
N GLY A 228 10.78 -8.01 -13.42
CA GLY A 228 11.01 -9.43 -13.18
C GLY A 228 11.46 -10.18 -14.45
N PRO A 229 11.82 -11.46 -14.32
CA PRO A 229 12.36 -12.23 -15.45
C PRO A 229 11.32 -12.57 -16.52
N GLN A 230 10.03 -12.49 -16.21
CA GLN A 230 8.94 -12.92 -17.08
C GLN A 230 7.76 -11.94 -17.01
N ALA A 231 7.20 -11.62 -18.16
CA ALA A 231 5.89 -10.99 -18.26
C ALA A 231 4.79 -12.03 -17.96
N LEU A 232 3.85 -11.68 -17.09
CA LEU A 232 2.72 -12.50 -16.68
C LEU A 232 1.43 -11.73 -16.89
N THR A 233 0.35 -12.43 -17.19
CA THR A 233 -0.98 -11.81 -17.12
C THR A 233 -1.35 -11.51 -15.67
N LEU A 234 -2.20 -10.53 -15.46
CA LEU A 234 -2.76 -10.20 -14.12
C LEU A 234 -3.37 -11.46 -13.46
N ARG A 235 -4.01 -12.33 -14.27
CA ARG A 235 -4.58 -13.60 -13.81
C ARG A 235 -3.49 -14.56 -13.31
N GLU A 236 -2.44 -14.77 -14.10
CA GLU A 236 -1.31 -15.64 -13.71
C GLU A 236 -0.58 -15.12 -12.48
N TYR A 237 -0.33 -13.82 -12.42
CA TYR A 237 0.30 -13.18 -11.28
C TYR A 237 -0.50 -13.39 -9.99
N THR A 238 -1.81 -13.15 -10.02
CA THR A 238 -2.67 -13.36 -8.85
C THR A 238 -2.81 -14.84 -8.47
N ASP A 239 -2.83 -15.77 -9.45
CA ASP A 239 -2.86 -17.22 -9.17
C ASP A 239 -1.56 -17.70 -8.53
N LEU A 240 -0.40 -17.22 -9.00
CA LEU A 240 0.89 -17.53 -8.40
C LEU A 240 0.98 -17.06 -6.95
N LEU A 241 0.60 -15.82 -6.64
CA LEU A 241 0.57 -15.31 -5.28
C LEU A 241 -0.38 -16.12 -4.39
N ARG A 242 -1.56 -16.47 -4.92
CA ARG A 242 -2.54 -17.28 -4.22
C ARG A 242 -1.99 -18.65 -3.81
N ARG A 243 -1.32 -19.34 -4.74
CA ARG A 243 -0.69 -20.64 -4.48
C ARG A 243 0.42 -20.56 -3.45
N GLN A 244 1.26 -19.52 -3.50
CA GLN A 244 2.33 -19.31 -2.52
C GLN A 244 1.78 -19.07 -1.11
N MET A 245 0.58 -18.46 -0.97
CA MET A 245 -0.11 -18.31 0.31
C MET A 245 -0.83 -19.61 0.77
N GLY A 246 -0.64 -20.73 0.10
CA GLY A 246 -1.30 -22.00 0.43
C GLY A 246 -2.80 -22.03 0.18
N LEU A 247 -3.32 -21.08 -0.62
CA LEU A 247 -4.71 -21.05 -1.05
C LEU A 247 -4.87 -21.87 -2.34
N GLY A 248 -5.99 -22.56 -2.50
CA GLY A 248 -6.27 -23.36 -3.69
C GLY A 248 -6.27 -22.53 -4.99
N PRO A 249 -6.54 -23.12 -6.16
CA PRO A 249 -6.48 -22.45 -7.45
C PRO A 249 -7.40 -21.22 -7.50
N LEU A 250 -7.02 -20.22 -8.30
CA LEU A 250 -7.76 -18.97 -8.43
C LEU A 250 -9.10 -19.22 -9.13
N ARG A 251 -10.18 -18.83 -8.48
CA ARG A 251 -11.50 -18.73 -9.07
C ARG A 251 -11.74 -17.29 -9.51
N ALA A 252 -11.75 -17.04 -10.81
CA ALA A 252 -11.93 -15.69 -11.33
C ALA A 252 -12.92 -15.69 -12.49
N PHE A 253 -13.66 -14.58 -12.61
CA PHE A 253 -14.54 -14.33 -13.75
C PHE A 253 -14.19 -13.00 -14.42
N SER A 254 -14.50 -12.90 -15.71
CA SER A 254 -14.26 -11.67 -16.46
C SER A 254 -15.27 -10.62 -16.09
N LEU A 255 -14.78 -9.47 -15.58
CA LEU A 255 -15.60 -8.30 -15.36
C LEU A 255 -15.57 -7.42 -16.63
N HIS A 256 -16.76 -7.11 -17.13
CA HIS A 256 -16.88 -6.24 -18.30
C HIS A 256 -16.23 -4.86 -18.03
N ARG A 257 -15.52 -4.29 -19.02
CA ARG A 257 -14.76 -3.03 -18.87
C ARG A 257 -15.59 -1.87 -18.31
N ILE A 258 -16.88 -1.77 -18.71
CA ILE A 258 -17.78 -0.72 -18.21
C ILE A 258 -18.01 -0.86 -16.70
N LEU A 259 -18.26 -2.08 -16.22
CA LEU A 259 -18.44 -2.34 -14.79
C LEU A 259 -17.16 -2.11 -14.00
N ALA A 260 -16.00 -2.45 -14.57
CA ALA A 260 -14.71 -2.17 -13.96
C ALA A 260 -14.47 -0.64 -13.82
N LYS A 261 -14.80 0.15 -14.85
CA LYS A 261 -14.72 1.62 -14.81
C LYS A 261 -15.68 2.22 -13.78
N LEU A 262 -16.91 1.74 -13.70
CA LEU A 262 -17.89 2.18 -12.68
C LEU A 262 -17.42 1.86 -11.27
N ALA A 263 -16.87 0.65 -11.05
CA ALA A 263 -16.29 0.27 -9.77
C ALA A 263 -15.07 1.14 -9.41
N ALA A 264 -14.22 1.48 -10.37
CA ALA A 264 -13.09 2.37 -10.19
C ALA A 264 -13.53 3.81 -9.85
N GLN A 265 -14.58 4.32 -10.49
CA GLN A 265 -15.18 5.62 -10.18
C GLN A 265 -15.77 5.63 -8.76
N ALA A 266 -16.51 4.59 -8.36
CA ALA A 266 -16.99 4.45 -6.99
C ALA A 266 -15.83 4.36 -5.98
N GLY A 267 -14.73 3.72 -6.35
CA GLY A 267 -13.51 3.62 -5.53
C GLY A 267 -12.85 4.98 -5.24
N GLN A 268 -13.01 5.99 -6.08
CA GLN A 268 -12.47 7.35 -5.82
C GLN A 268 -13.06 7.99 -4.55
N TRP A 269 -14.30 7.68 -4.23
CA TRP A 269 -15.00 8.22 -3.05
C TRP A 269 -14.53 7.57 -1.76
N MET A 270 -13.80 6.47 -1.86
CA MET A 270 -13.20 5.77 -0.73
C MET A 270 -11.70 6.11 -0.66
N SER A 271 -11.30 6.91 0.31
CA SER A 271 -9.90 7.37 0.49
C SER A 271 -8.87 6.25 0.65
N SER A 272 -9.30 5.02 0.89
CA SER A 272 -8.45 3.83 1.02
C SER A 272 -8.49 2.89 -0.20
N SER A 273 -9.31 3.19 -1.22
CA SER A 273 -9.40 2.35 -2.41
C SER A 273 -8.18 2.52 -3.30
N LEU A 274 -7.54 1.41 -3.65
CA LEU A 274 -6.46 1.37 -4.64
C LEU A 274 -7.01 1.17 -6.07
N LEU A 275 -8.29 0.85 -6.22
CA LEU A 275 -8.96 0.77 -7.52
C LEU A 275 -9.52 2.14 -7.89
N THR A 276 -8.79 2.86 -8.72
CA THR A 276 -9.18 4.17 -9.26
C THR A 276 -9.11 4.14 -10.78
N PRO A 277 -9.74 5.06 -11.50
CA PRO A 277 -9.59 5.15 -12.94
C PRO A 277 -8.14 5.26 -13.41
N GLU A 278 -7.29 5.96 -12.64
CA GLU A 278 -5.86 6.08 -12.93
C GLU A 278 -5.14 4.74 -12.79
N THR A 279 -5.34 4.02 -11.67
CA THR A 279 -4.72 2.70 -11.47
C THR A 279 -5.26 1.67 -12.45
N LEU A 280 -6.53 1.78 -12.86
CA LEU A 280 -7.09 0.93 -13.91
C LEU A 280 -6.47 1.25 -15.27
N ALA A 281 -6.29 2.53 -15.62
CA ALA A 281 -5.61 2.94 -16.85
C ALA A 281 -4.13 2.51 -16.87
N MET A 282 -3.45 2.58 -15.72
CA MET A 282 -2.08 2.06 -15.57
C MET A 282 -2.02 0.54 -15.80
N LEU A 283 -3.03 -0.21 -15.35
CA LEU A 283 -3.15 -1.65 -15.60
C LEU A 283 -3.49 -1.98 -17.06
N GLU A 284 -4.23 -1.12 -17.77
CA GLU A 284 -4.57 -1.33 -19.18
C GLU A 284 -3.35 -1.15 -20.11
N ARG A 285 -2.35 -0.39 -19.68
CA ARG A 285 -1.05 -0.29 -20.36
C ARG A 285 -0.16 -1.44 -19.87
N SER A 286 0.38 -2.25 -20.81
CA SER A 286 1.34 -3.30 -20.48
C SER A 286 2.52 -2.71 -19.70
N ASN A 287 2.83 -3.31 -18.55
CA ASN A 287 3.92 -2.91 -17.67
C ASN A 287 5.05 -3.95 -17.79
N THR A 288 5.66 -3.98 -18.97
CA THR A 288 6.72 -4.94 -19.36
C THR A 288 7.86 -4.22 -20.05
N ALA A 289 9.08 -4.73 -19.87
CA ALA A 289 10.29 -4.17 -20.48
C ALA A 289 11.32 -5.27 -20.75
N ASP A 290 12.29 -4.96 -21.60
CA ASP A 290 13.55 -5.69 -21.67
C ASP A 290 14.36 -5.43 -20.40
N ILE A 291 15.03 -6.46 -19.88
CA ILE A 291 15.78 -6.43 -18.63
C ILE A 291 17.26 -6.78 -18.81
N GLU A 292 17.80 -6.74 -20.02
CA GLU A 292 19.20 -7.09 -20.29
C GLU A 292 20.15 -6.22 -19.50
N ASP A 293 19.93 -4.89 -19.45
CA ASP A 293 20.73 -3.98 -18.65
C ASP A 293 20.64 -4.32 -17.16
N MET A 294 19.44 -4.61 -16.66
CA MET A 294 19.27 -5.03 -15.25
C MET A 294 20.02 -6.32 -14.96
N ARG A 295 19.95 -7.33 -15.84
CA ARG A 295 20.70 -8.58 -15.70
C ARG A 295 22.22 -8.35 -15.70
N PHE A 296 22.69 -7.48 -16.59
CA PHE A 296 24.10 -7.12 -16.67
C PHE A 296 24.62 -6.56 -15.36
N PHE A 297 23.98 -5.52 -14.80
CA PHE A 297 24.41 -4.92 -13.55
C PHE A 297 24.15 -5.81 -12.31
N LEU A 298 23.08 -6.61 -12.34
CA LEU A 298 22.76 -7.51 -11.23
C LEU A 298 23.65 -8.77 -11.21
N GLY A 299 24.25 -9.14 -12.34
CA GLY A 299 25.08 -10.33 -12.50
C GLY A 299 24.30 -11.67 -12.41
N ARG A 300 22.96 -11.60 -12.37
CA ARG A 300 22.05 -12.76 -12.31
C ARG A 300 20.68 -12.41 -12.84
N ASP A 301 19.86 -13.43 -13.04
CA ASP A 301 18.42 -13.22 -13.30
C ASP A 301 17.71 -12.64 -12.05
N PRO A 302 16.73 -11.74 -12.26
CA PRO A 302 15.83 -11.32 -11.18
C PRO A 302 15.03 -12.49 -10.63
N THR A 303 14.59 -12.37 -9.38
CA THR A 303 13.79 -13.38 -8.68
C THR A 303 12.47 -13.64 -9.42
N PRO A 304 12.14 -14.91 -9.76
CA PRO A 304 10.87 -15.23 -10.39
C PRO A 304 9.70 -15.05 -9.42
N VAL A 305 8.54 -14.66 -9.95
CA VAL A 305 7.32 -14.43 -9.12
C VAL A 305 6.95 -15.64 -8.28
N ALA A 306 7.22 -16.85 -8.77
CA ALA A 306 6.98 -18.09 -8.02
C ALA A 306 7.74 -18.21 -6.69
N SER A 307 8.74 -17.35 -6.47
CA SER A 307 9.58 -17.32 -5.26
C SER A 307 9.43 -16.01 -4.46
N PHE A 308 8.38 -15.21 -4.72
CA PHE A 308 8.21 -13.92 -4.04
C PHE A 308 7.85 -14.06 -2.57
N ILE A 309 7.08 -15.07 -2.21
CA ILE A 309 6.69 -15.36 -0.83
C ILE A 309 7.48 -16.56 -0.34
N ASN A 310 8.31 -16.33 0.68
CA ASN A 310 9.01 -17.42 1.34
C ASN A 310 7.98 -18.38 1.98
N PRO A 311 8.09 -19.72 1.79
CA PRO A 311 7.19 -20.68 2.40
C PRO A 311 7.04 -20.52 3.93
N ALA A 312 8.11 -20.12 4.62
CA ALA A 312 8.07 -19.85 6.06
C ALA A 312 7.19 -18.65 6.46
N GLU A 313 6.95 -17.72 5.52
CA GLU A 313 6.15 -16.52 5.72
C GLU A 313 4.73 -16.62 5.14
N ALA A 314 4.44 -17.72 4.43
CA ALA A 314 3.19 -17.89 3.68
C ALA A 314 1.94 -17.71 4.52
N ASP A 315 1.93 -18.23 5.76
CA ASP A 315 0.81 -18.10 6.69
C ASP A 315 0.59 -16.66 7.14
N GLY A 316 1.67 -15.90 7.38
CA GLY A 316 1.61 -14.47 7.71
C GLY A 316 1.03 -13.65 6.55
N TRP A 317 1.52 -13.89 5.32
CA TRP A 317 1.00 -13.25 4.12
C TRP A 317 -0.47 -13.58 3.88
N ARG A 318 -0.87 -14.85 4.05
CA ARG A 318 -2.27 -15.28 3.95
C ARG A 318 -3.16 -14.57 4.96
N ALA A 319 -2.75 -14.50 6.22
CA ALA A 319 -3.51 -13.84 7.28
C ALA A 319 -3.72 -12.34 6.99
N LEU A 320 -2.65 -11.63 6.60
CA LEU A 320 -2.73 -10.21 6.24
C LEU A 320 -3.59 -9.98 4.98
N ALA A 321 -3.46 -10.84 3.98
CA ALA A 321 -4.24 -10.78 2.75
C ALA A 321 -5.74 -10.95 3.02
N LEU A 322 -6.12 -11.96 3.80
CA LEU A 322 -7.51 -12.21 4.21
C LEU A 322 -8.08 -11.04 5.02
N LEU A 323 -7.33 -10.52 5.98
CA LEU A 323 -7.76 -9.36 6.78
C LEU A 323 -7.98 -8.11 5.92
N GLY A 324 -7.28 -7.98 4.81
CA GLY A 324 -7.41 -6.85 3.90
C GLY A 324 -8.84 -6.62 3.39
N TRP A 325 -9.60 -7.68 3.11
CA TRP A 325 -10.99 -7.60 2.64
C TRP A 325 -12.02 -8.06 3.68
N LEU A 326 -11.68 -8.98 4.59
CA LEU A 326 -12.59 -9.41 5.66
C LEU A 326 -12.87 -8.29 6.66
N GLN A 327 -11.87 -7.50 7.03
CA GLN A 327 -12.05 -6.42 7.99
C GLN A 327 -13.08 -5.36 7.53
N PRO A 328 -13.04 -4.82 6.29
CA PRO A 328 -14.11 -3.95 5.81
C PRO A 328 -15.46 -4.68 5.68
N LEU A 329 -15.49 -5.95 5.29
CA LEU A 329 -16.71 -6.74 5.23
C LEU A 329 -17.38 -6.87 6.62
N LEU A 330 -16.57 -7.19 7.63
CA LEU A 330 -17.07 -7.32 9.02
C LEU A 330 -17.58 -5.97 9.57
N ARG A 331 -16.91 -4.85 9.25
CA ARG A 331 -17.41 -3.51 9.60
C ARG A 331 -18.74 -3.22 8.92
N PHE A 332 -18.85 -3.53 7.64
CA PHE A 332 -20.07 -3.34 6.89
C PHE A 332 -21.21 -4.17 7.48
N SER A 333 -20.98 -5.44 7.83
CA SER A 333 -22.02 -6.29 8.44
C SER A 333 -22.51 -5.74 9.79
N ILE A 334 -21.60 -5.26 10.65
CA ILE A 334 -21.98 -4.61 11.91
C ILE A 334 -22.81 -3.34 11.65
N ALA A 335 -22.38 -2.50 10.72
CA ALA A 335 -23.09 -1.29 10.37
C ALA A 335 -24.52 -1.60 9.87
N VAL A 336 -24.66 -2.60 9.02
CA VAL A 336 -25.97 -3.06 8.52
C VAL A 336 -26.84 -3.53 9.67
N VAL A 337 -26.32 -4.32 10.60
CA VAL A 337 -27.11 -4.77 11.77
C VAL A 337 -27.63 -3.57 12.56
N TRP A 338 -26.77 -2.63 12.93
CA TRP A 338 -27.20 -1.44 13.68
C TRP A 338 -28.21 -0.59 12.92
N ILE A 339 -27.98 -0.29 11.63
CA ILE A 339 -28.88 0.54 10.82
C ILE A 339 -30.26 -0.16 10.67
N VAL A 340 -30.25 -1.44 10.30
CA VAL A 340 -31.50 -2.19 10.07
C VAL A 340 -32.26 -2.35 11.37
N THR A 341 -31.62 -2.65 12.49
CA THR A 341 -32.28 -2.74 13.80
C THR A 341 -32.95 -1.42 14.17
N GLY A 342 -32.24 -0.29 14.01
CA GLY A 342 -32.83 1.02 14.28
C GLY A 342 -33.98 1.36 13.36
N LEU A 343 -33.90 1.05 12.05
CA LEU A 343 -35.01 1.27 11.11
C LEU A 343 -36.24 0.38 11.45
N VAL A 344 -35.99 -0.86 11.84
CA VAL A 344 -37.07 -1.77 12.28
C VAL A 344 -37.78 -1.18 13.50
N SER A 345 -37.05 -0.67 14.47
CA SER A 345 -37.60 -0.06 15.69
C SER A 345 -38.33 1.27 15.45
N LEU A 346 -38.04 1.97 14.33
CA LEU A 346 -38.73 3.22 13.96
C LEU A 346 -40.11 3.01 13.35
N GLY A 347 -40.56 1.78 13.11
CA GLY A 347 -41.93 1.51 12.63
C GLY A 347 -42.04 0.52 11.47
N LEU A 348 -40.93 -0.13 11.04
CA LEU A 348 -41.06 -1.29 10.13
C LEU A 348 -41.61 -2.51 10.86
N TYR A 349 -41.42 -2.60 12.17
CA TYR A 349 -42.12 -3.53 13.07
C TYR A 349 -43.27 -2.79 13.75
N PRO A 350 -44.43 -3.45 14.07
CA PRO A 350 -45.54 -2.82 14.75
C PRO A 350 -45.12 -2.15 16.06
N VAL A 351 -45.36 -0.85 16.13
CA VAL A 351 -44.85 -0.03 17.25
C VAL A 351 -45.55 -0.42 18.56
N GLU A 352 -46.79 -0.88 18.47
CA GLU A 352 -47.60 -1.38 19.60
C GLU A 352 -46.92 -2.59 20.28
N GLU A 353 -46.38 -3.51 19.51
CA GLU A 353 -45.64 -4.67 20.06
C GLU A 353 -44.35 -4.24 20.72
N SER A 354 -43.66 -3.19 20.17
CA SER A 354 -42.46 -2.61 20.81
C SER A 354 -42.81 -1.97 22.14
N TYR A 355 -43.94 -1.28 22.26
CA TYR A 355 -44.41 -0.74 23.54
C TYR A 355 -44.82 -1.83 24.52
N ALA A 356 -45.43 -2.94 24.07
CA ALA A 356 -45.73 -4.08 24.95
C ALA A 356 -44.46 -4.67 25.58
N LEU A 357 -43.40 -4.84 24.80
CA LEU A 357 -42.10 -5.30 25.34
C LEU A 357 -41.46 -4.30 26.31
N LEU A 358 -41.62 -2.99 26.07
CA LEU A 358 -41.10 -1.96 26.99
C LEU A 358 -41.91 -1.93 28.30
N ALA A 359 -43.20 -2.20 28.25
CA ALA A 359 -44.05 -2.33 29.45
C ALA A 359 -43.60 -3.50 30.34
N GLU A 360 -43.16 -4.65 29.75
CA GLU A 360 -42.62 -5.77 30.52
C GLU A 360 -41.35 -5.39 31.28
N VAL A 361 -40.59 -4.38 30.80
CA VAL A 361 -39.40 -3.84 31.46
C VAL A 361 -39.75 -2.69 32.42
N GLY A 362 -41.01 -2.36 32.55
CA GLY A 362 -41.51 -1.28 33.45
C GLY A 362 -41.45 0.11 32.84
N LEU A 363 -41.35 0.25 31.52
CA LEU A 363 -41.35 1.52 30.81
C LEU A 363 -42.71 1.76 30.14
N GLU A 364 -43.42 2.83 30.54
CA GLU A 364 -44.74 3.18 30.00
C GLU A 364 -44.78 4.68 29.58
N GLY A 365 -45.78 5.03 28.79
CA GLY A 365 -46.11 6.40 28.39
C GLY A 365 -44.91 7.10 27.67
N THR A 366 -44.63 8.34 28.07
CA THR A 366 -43.55 9.15 27.47
C THR A 366 -42.16 8.53 27.64
N ALA A 367 -41.92 7.81 28.75
CA ALA A 367 -40.63 7.14 29.00
C ALA A 367 -40.41 6.02 27.99
N ALA A 368 -41.43 5.22 27.68
CA ALA A 368 -41.37 4.20 26.65
C ALA A 368 -41.07 4.78 25.25
N SER A 369 -41.74 5.90 24.91
CA SER A 369 -41.51 6.58 23.62
C SER A 369 -40.09 7.12 23.52
N VAL A 370 -39.57 7.76 24.55
CA VAL A 370 -38.18 8.26 24.57
C VAL A 370 -37.17 7.10 24.48
N ALA A 371 -37.45 5.98 25.18
CA ALA A 371 -36.58 4.79 25.12
C ALA A 371 -36.59 4.16 23.72
N LEU A 372 -37.79 3.97 23.10
CA LEU A 372 -37.90 3.37 21.78
C LEU A 372 -37.21 4.18 20.68
N TYR A 373 -37.59 5.45 20.55
CA TYR A 373 -37.07 6.29 19.48
C TYR A 373 -35.61 6.72 19.76
N GLY A 374 -35.26 6.92 21.03
CA GLY A 374 -33.85 7.20 21.43
C GLY A 374 -32.93 6.05 21.12
N ALA A 375 -33.33 4.82 21.43
CA ALA A 375 -32.58 3.61 21.09
C ALA A 375 -32.46 3.42 19.59
N ALA A 376 -33.55 3.59 18.83
CA ALA A 376 -33.55 3.47 17.38
C ALA A 376 -32.61 4.47 16.69
N LEU A 377 -32.61 5.73 17.14
CA LEU A 377 -31.69 6.76 16.63
C LEU A 377 -30.23 6.49 17.02
N LEU A 378 -30.00 5.97 18.23
CA LEU A 378 -28.67 5.57 18.68
C LEU A 378 -28.13 4.43 17.82
N ASP A 379 -28.93 3.42 17.50
CA ASP A 379 -28.57 2.29 16.65
C ASP A 379 -28.21 2.75 15.25
N ILE A 380 -29.02 3.59 14.61
CA ILE A 380 -28.70 4.17 13.30
C ILE A 380 -27.40 4.99 13.38
N GLY A 381 -27.25 5.79 14.44
CA GLY A 381 -26.04 6.58 14.68
C GLY A 381 -24.79 5.72 14.80
N PHE A 382 -24.86 4.59 15.52
CA PHE A 382 -23.78 3.62 15.61
C PHE A 382 -23.43 3.00 14.25
N GLY A 383 -24.41 2.63 13.47
CA GLY A 383 -24.20 2.05 12.14
C GLY A 383 -23.50 3.03 11.20
N ILE A 384 -23.99 4.28 11.12
CA ILE A 384 -23.36 5.34 10.31
C ILE A 384 -21.94 5.64 10.81
N ALA A 385 -21.75 5.80 12.12
CA ALA A 385 -20.47 6.07 12.72
C ALA A 385 -19.46 4.94 12.46
N THR A 386 -19.89 3.68 12.41
CA THR A 386 -19.07 2.51 12.08
C THR A 386 -18.46 2.62 10.69
N LEU A 387 -19.18 3.16 9.72
CA LEU A 387 -18.71 3.34 8.34
C LEU A 387 -17.83 4.59 8.19
N TRP A 388 -18.18 5.69 8.84
CA TRP A 388 -17.64 7.02 8.55
C TRP A 388 -16.45 7.44 9.45
N LEU A 389 -16.46 7.06 10.73
CA LEU A 389 -15.41 7.48 11.65
C LEU A 389 -14.06 6.82 11.33
N ARG A 390 -12.98 7.61 11.40
CA ARG A 390 -11.60 7.11 11.27
C ARG A 390 -11.05 6.56 12.59
N LYS A 391 -11.40 7.20 13.73
CA LYS A 391 -10.99 6.77 15.09
C LYS A 391 -12.20 6.15 15.77
N ARG A 392 -12.27 4.82 15.84
CA ARG A 392 -13.47 4.07 16.27
C ARG A 392 -13.37 3.44 17.66
N ARG A 393 -12.25 3.60 18.37
CA ARG A 393 -12.05 2.88 19.64
C ARG A 393 -13.18 3.14 20.65
N LEU A 394 -13.54 4.41 20.85
CA LEU A 394 -14.64 4.79 21.73
C LEU A 394 -15.97 4.24 21.22
N LEU A 395 -16.21 4.32 19.90
CA LEU A 395 -17.42 3.77 19.26
C LEU A 395 -17.57 2.28 19.55
N TRP A 396 -16.50 1.49 19.37
CA TRP A 396 -16.52 0.06 19.65
C TRP A 396 -16.81 -0.24 21.12
N GLN A 397 -16.24 0.52 22.05
CA GLN A 397 -16.51 0.39 23.49
C GLN A 397 -17.98 0.73 23.81
N MET A 398 -18.55 1.78 23.23
CA MET A 398 -19.96 2.16 23.42
C MET A 398 -20.90 1.09 22.86
N GLN A 399 -20.64 0.54 21.67
CA GLN A 399 -21.43 -0.54 21.09
C GLN A 399 -21.42 -1.79 21.98
N ILE A 400 -20.24 -2.21 22.48
CA ILE A 400 -20.14 -3.33 23.42
C ILE A 400 -20.94 -3.04 24.68
N ALA A 401 -20.81 -1.85 25.26
CA ALA A 401 -21.53 -1.47 26.49
C ALA A 401 -23.04 -1.50 26.30
N VAL A 402 -23.55 -1.00 25.16
CA VAL A 402 -24.99 -1.02 24.84
C VAL A 402 -25.51 -2.45 24.64
N ILE A 403 -24.78 -3.30 23.89
CA ILE A 403 -25.17 -4.71 23.71
C ILE A 403 -25.21 -5.45 25.06
N LEU A 404 -24.21 -5.26 25.91
CA LEU A 404 -24.17 -5.86 27.24
C LEU A 404 -25.28 -5.31 28.12
N GLY A 405 -25.55 -4.00 28.08
CA GLY A 405 -26.65 -3.36 28.82
C GLY A 405 -28.01 -3.95 28.42
N TYR A 406 -28.32 -4.03 27.13
CA TYR A 406 -29.56 -4.65 26.66
C TYR A 406 -29.64 -6.13 27.05
N THR A 407 -28.53 -6.85 26.93
CA THR A 407 -28.49 -8.26 27.31
C THR A 407 -28.79 -8.45 28.80
N LEU A 408 -28.22 -7.61 29.68
CA LEU A 408 -28.47 -7.67 31.11
C LEU A 408 -29.91 -7.31 31.48
N ILE A 409 -30.46 -6.22 30.90
CA ILE A 409 -31.85 -5.81 31.13
C ILE A 409 -32.83 -6.91 30.72
N LEU A 410 -32.70 -7.40 29.48
CA LEU A 410 -33.57 -8.45 28.97
C LEU A 410 -33.41 -9.79 29.73
N SER A 411 -32.19 -10.11 30.20
CA SER A 411 -31.96 -11.30 31.03
C SER A 411 -32.67 -11.21 32.38
N TRP A 412 -32.77 -9.99 32.95
CA TRP A 412 -33.44 -9.77 34.24
C TRP A 412 -34.95 -9.74 34.11
N PHE A 413 -35.48 -8.99 33.15
CA PHE A 413 -36.91 -8.78 33.05
C PHE A 413 -37.65 -9.82 32.18
N ILE A 414 -36.98 -10.33 31.13
CA ILE A 414 -37.57 -11.25 30.16
C ILE A 414 -36.66 -12.46 29.93
N PRO A 415 -36.37 -13.29 30.96
CA PRO A 415 -35.44 -14.42 30.85
C PRO A 415 -35.86 -15.47 29.82
N ALA A 416 -37.13 -15.50 29.43
CA ALA A 416 -37.63 -16.38 28.37
C ALA A 416 -36.95 -16.15 27.00
N PHE A 417 -36.34 -14.96 26.76
CA PHE A 417 -35.60 -14.68 25.54
C PHE A 417 -34.32 -15.52 25.37
N TRP A 418 -33.80 -16.10 26.43
CA TRP A 418 -32.70 -17.06 26.31
C TRP A 418 -33.16 -18.39 25.68
N LEU A 419 -34.41 -18.78 25.88
CA LEU A 419 -35.00 -20.03 25.38
C LEU A 419 -35.79 -19.81 24.07
N HIS A 420 -35.84 -18.56 23.59
CA HIS A 420 -36.55 -18.24 22.35
C HIS A 420 -35.90 -18.95 21.15
N PRO A 421 -36.70 -19.59 20.24
CA PRO A 421 -36.17 -20.38 19.12
C PRO A 421 -35.16 -19.65 18.21
N PHE A 422 -35.32 -18.34 18.08
CA PHE A 422 -34.39 -17.51 17.26
C PHE A 422 -33.20 -16.97 18.03
N GLY A 423 -33.03 -17.28 19.30
CA GLY A 423 -31.88 -16.94 20.15
C GLY A 423 -31.49 -15.46 20.15
N PRO A 424 -32.41 -14.51 20.42
CA PRO A 424 -32.08 -13.08 20.29
C PRO A 424 -30.95 -12.62 21.17
N LEU A 425 -30.83 -13.17 22.41
CA LEU A 425 -29.74 -12.84 23.33
C LEU A 425 -28.43 -13.59 23.01
N LEU A 426 -28.54 -14.86 22.55
CA LEU A 426 -27.37 -15.64 22.17
C LEU A 426 -26.58 -15.02 21.00
N LYS A 427 -27.27 -14.33 20.09
CA LYS A 427 -26.62 -13.65 18.95
C LYS A 427 -25.75 -12.46 19.37
N ASN A 428 -25.93 -11.94 20.58
CA ASN A 428 -25.10 -10.86 21.11
C ASN A 428 -23.66 -11.32 21.41
N LEU A 429 -23.48 -12.60 21.76
CA LEU A 429 -22.15 -13.14 22.07
C LEU A 429 -21.17 -13.07 20.88
N PRO A 430 -21.46 -13.63 19.69
CA PRO A 430 -20.60 -13.49 18.52
C PRO A 430 -20.47 -12.04 18.06
N MET A 431 -21.51 -11.19 18.24
CA MET A 431 -21.43 -9.78 17.86
C MET A 431 -20.45 -9.00 18.74
N VAL A 432 -20.45 -9.20 20.06
CA VAL A 432 -19.49 -8.62 20.99
C VAL A 432 -18.07 -9.11 20.68
N ALA A 433 -17.88 -10.41 20.43
CA ALA A 433 -16.59 -10.97 20.05
C ALA A 433 -16.05 -10.36 18.75
N LEU A 434 -16.90 -10.15 17.76
CA LEU A 434 -16.54 -9.55 16.48
C LEU A 434 -16.14 -8.07 16.63
N ILE A 435 -16.90 -7.29 17.40
CA ILE A 435 -16.60 -5.88 17.69
C ILE A 435 -15.27 -5.79 18.45
N TYR A 436 -15.03 -6.67 19.43
CA TYR A 436 -13.76 -6.71 20.17
C TYR A 436 -12.58 -7.06 19.25
N LEU A 437 -12.75 -8.02 18.35
CA LEU A 437 -11.75 -8.36 17.32
C LEU A 437 -11.38 -7.15 16.47
N LEU A 438 -12.37 -6.43 15.93
CA LEU A 438 -12.14 -5.23 15.11
C LEU A 438 -11.45 -4.13 15.91
N MET A 439 -11.86 -3.91 17.16
CA MET A 439 -11.24 -2.94 18.06
C MET A 439 -9.74 -3.25 18.28
N THR A 440 -9.39 -4.54 18.40
CA THR A 440 -7.99 -4.97 18.61
C THR A 440 -7.15 -4.84 17.37
N LEU A 441 -7.68 -5.24 16.21
CA LEU A 441 -6.99 -5.12 14.92
C LEU A 441 -6.71 -3.67 14.54
N GLU A 442 -7.65 -2.76 14.79
CA GLU A 442 -7.47 -1.32 14.51
C GLU A 442 -6.41 -0.66 15.41
N ARG A 443 -6.21 -1.17 16.62
CA ARG A 443 -5.20 -0.68 17.56
C ARG A 443 -3.78 -0.93 17.04
N GLN A 444 -3.52 -2.07 16.41
CA GLN A 444 -2.22 -2.41 15.84
C GLN A 444 -1.85 -1.51 14.66
N HIS A 445 -2.81 -1.19 13.79
CA HIS A 445 -2.57 -0.28 12.66
C HIS A 445 -2.27 1.17 13.07
N GLY A 446 -2.70 1.60 14.25
CA GLY A 446 -2.40 2.92 14.82
C GLY A 446 -0.98 3.06 15.38
N LEU A 447 -0.36 1.94 15.81
CA LEU A 447 0.99 1.90 16.34
C LEU A 447 2.06 1.81 15.24
N SER A 448 1.76 1.16 14.11
CA SER A 448 2.68 1.04 12.97
C SER A 448 2.79 2.30 12.10
N ARG A 449 1.95 3.31 12.33
CA ARG A 449 1.95 4.60 11.60
C ARG A 449 2.52 5.77 12.43
N ARG A 450 3.00 5.51 13.62
CA ARG A 450 3.75 6.46 14.44
C ARG A 450 5.23 6.10 14.38
#